data_720e2d1b85481de539945a329b509744
#
_entry.id   720e2d1b85481de539945a329b509744
#
_cell.length_a   1.000
_cell.length_b   1.000
_cell.length_c   1.000
_cell.angle_alpha   90.00
_cell.angle_beta   90.00
_cell.angle_gamma   90.00
#
_symmetry.space_group_name_H-M   'P 1'
#
loop_
_entity.id
_entity.type
_entity.pdbx_description
1 polymer ?
#
loop_
_entity_poly.entity_id
_entity_poly.type
_entity_poly.pdbx_seq_one_letter_code
_entity_poly.pdbx_strand_id
1 'polypeptide(L)'
;VGKQMQFFGARVNVAKTLLYAINGGRDEVTGKQVVPGYEGIVGDGPLDFNDVWERYEKMLDWVVGTYVEALNIIHYCHDRYAYESIEMALHDSDIVRTMGCGIAGLSIVADSLSAIKYAKVTPVRDETGLVVDYHTEGDFPCYGNDDDRVDDIAATIVHTVMAKIKEIKLYRDAIPTQSVLTITSNVVYGKATGAFPSGHEAGTPFAPGANPENGMDSHGMLASMLSVGKLDYHDALDGISLTNTIVPSSLGRTKEEQIQNLVGIMDAGFIPQDSSC
;
A
#
# COMPACT_ATOMS: atom_id res chain seq x y z
N VAL A 1 7.09 -16.74 -26.63
CA VAL A 1 7.53 -15.35 -26.50
C VAL A 1 6.38 -14.45 -26.91
N GLY A 2 5.91 -13.56 -26.01
CA GLY A 2 5.19 -12.39 -26.44
C GLY A 2 3.69 -12.48 -26.60
N LYS A 3 2.97 -13.25 -25.78
CA LYS A 3 1.50 -13.23 -25.76
C LYS A 3 0.88 -12.22 -24.79
N GLN A 4 1.69 -11.58 -23.95
CA GLN A 4 1.20 -10.73 -22.87
C GLN A 4 1.37 -9.25 -23.19
N MET A 5 0.32 -8.48 -23.01
CA MET A 5 0.31 -7.02 -23.01
C MET A 5 -0.12 -6.55 -21.64
N GLN A 6 0.74 -5.79 -20.96
CA GLN A 6 0.39 -5.21 -19.66
C GLN A 6 0.04 -3.74 -19.81
N PHE A 7 -1.16 -3.39 -19.43
CA PHE A 7 -1.55 -2.02 -19.20
C PHE A 7 -1.08 -1.57 -17.83
N PHE A 8 -0.41 -0.45 -17.74
CA PHE A 8 0.07 0.13 -16.50
C PHE A 8 -0.01 1.65 -16.58
N GLY A 9 -0.55 2.31 -15.57
CA GLY A 9 -0.73 3.74 -15.62
C GLY A 9 -0.32 4.48 -14.36
N ALA A 10 -0.91 4.12 -13.23
CA ALA A 10 -0.75 4.85 -11.98
C ALA A 10 -0.88 3.92 -10.77
N ARG A 11 -0.64 4.46 -9.58
CA ARG A 11 -0.87 3.80 -8.29
C ARG A 11 -1.89 4.55 -7.48
N VAL A 12 -2.69 3.84 -6.71
CA VAL A 12 -3.62 4.44 -5.75
C VAL A 12 -2.93 4.61 -4.40
N ASN A 13 -3.13 5.77 -3.76
CA ASN A 13 -2.62 6.06 -2.43
C ASN A 13 -3.61 5.56 -1.37
N VAL A 14 -3.41 4.33 -0.89
CA VAL A 14 -4.30 3.72 0.11
C VAL A 14 -4.19 4.37 1.49
N ALA A 15 -3.05 4.98 1.81
CA ALA A 15 -2.87 5.72 3.05
C ALA A 15 -3.69 7.02 3.05
N LYS A 16 -3.65 7.80 1.97
CA LYS A 16 -4.50 9.00 1.85
C LYS A 16 -5.99 8.68 1.89
N THR A 17 -6.37 7.50 1.41
CA THR A 17 -7.76 7.02 1.48
C THR A 17 -8.24 6.90 2.94
N LEU A 18 -7.35 6.52 3.87
CA LEU A 18 -7.67 6.50 5.30
C LEU A 18 -7.98 7.91 5.84
N LEU A 19 -7.17 8.90 5.44
CA LEU A 19 -7.40 10.30 5.85
C LEU A 19 -8.71 10.85 5.28
N TYR A 20 -9.07 10.48 4.05
CA TYR A 20 -10.39 10.80 3.48
C TYR A 20 -11.52 10.12 4.25
N ALA A 21 -11.37 8.87 4.65
CA ALA A 21 -12.37 8.16 5.43
C ALA A 21 -12.63 8.84 6.78
N ILE A 22 -11.58 9.26 7.48
CA ILE A 22 -11.66 9.98 8.76
C ILE A 22 -12.29 11.37 8.57
N ASN A 23 -11.96 12.07 7.50
CA ASN A 23 -12.39 13.45 7.21
C ASN A 23 -13.65 13.55 6.33
N GLY A 24 -14.35 12.44 6.06
CA GLY A 24 -15.58 12.46 5.26
C GLY A 24 -15.36 12.92 3.80
N GLY A 25 -14.25 12.50 3.20
CA GLY A 25 -13.89 12.85 1.83
C GLY A 25 -13.32 14.25 1.65
N ARG A 26 -13.00 14.95 2.75
CA ARG A 26 -12.24 16.22 2.70
C ARG A 26 -10.75 15.93 2.68
N ASP A 27 -10.03 16.66 1.85
CA ASP A 27 -8.58 16.60 1.77
C ASP A 27 -7.97 17.33 2.97
N GLU A 28 -7.17 16.64 3.75
CA GLU A 28 -6.60 17.14 5.01
C GLU A 28 -5.54 18.23 4.81
N VAL A 29 -4.98 18.33 3.60
CA VAL A 29 -3.96 19.35 3.25
C VAL A 29 -4.63 20.63 2.73
N THR A 30 -5.65 20.50 1.88
CA THR A 30 -6.27 21.62 1.18
C THR A 30 -7.62 22.03 1.76
N GLY A 31 -8.22 21.22 2.61
CA GLY A 31 -9.57 21.39 3.18
C GLY A 31 -10.71 21.20 2.18
N LYS A 32 -10.42 20.88 0.92
CA LYS A 32 -11.43 20.75 -0.14
C LYS A 32 -12.18 19.42 -0.03
N GLN A 33 -13.49 19.47 -0.30
CA GLN A 33 -14.29 18.26 -0.46
C GLN A 33 -13.91 17.58 -1.79
N VAL A 34 -13.27 16.42 -1.72
CA VAL A 34 -12.84 15.62 -2.88
C VAL A 34 -13.84 14.52 -3.17
N VAL A 35 -14.32 13.83 -2.13
CA VAL A 35 -15.29 12.74 -2.24
C VAL A 35 -16.63 13.20 -1.68
N PRO A 36 -17.64 13.48 -2.51
CA PRO A 36 -18.92 13.96 -2.03
C PRO A 36 -19.75 12.84 -1.39
N GLY A 37 -20.63 13.22 -0.45
CA GLY A 37 -21.61 12.30 0.12
C GLY A 37 -21.08 11.37 1.21
N TYR A 38 -19.86 11.58 1.68
CA TYR A 38 -19.31 10.87 2.84
C TYR A 38 -19.33 11.75 4.09
N GLU A 39 -19.61 11.13 5.21
CA GLU A 39 -19.56 11.79 6.52
C GLU A 39 -18.26 11.39 7.23
N GLY A 40 -17.56 12.39 7.77
CA GLY A 40 -16.36 12.19 8.58
C GLY A 40 -16.70 11.71 9.99
N ILE A 41 -15.66 11.33 10.71
CA ILE A 41 -15.77 11.00 12.13
C ILE A 41 -16.02 12.29 12.91
N VAL A 42 -17.04 12.27 13.74
CA VAL A 42 -17.46 13.42 14.53
C VAL A 42 -17.01 13.25 15.99
N GLY A 43 -16.64 14.35 16.64
CA GLY A 43 -16.21 14.39 18.02
C GLY A 43 -14.70 14.36 18.20
N ASP A 44 -14.29 14.61 19.45
CA ASP A 44 -12.87 14.73 19.85
C ASP A 44 -12.41 13.55 20.71
N GLY A 45 -13.24 12.50 20.78
CA GLY A 45 -12.90 11.26 21.47
C GLY A 45 -11.92 10.39 20.71
N PRO A 46 -11.38 9.35 21.37
CA PRO A 46 -10.54 8.37 20.70
C PRO A 46 -11.25 7.71 19.51
N LEU A 47 -10.49 7.42 18.45
CA LEU A 47 -11.00 6.72 17.29
C LEU A 47 -11.34 5.27 17.64
N ASP A 48 -12.48 4.78 17.16
CA ASP A 48 -12.87 3.37 17.23
C ASP A 48 -12.42 2.63 15.98
N PHE A 49 -11.75 1.50 16.15
CA PHE A 49 -11.20 0.73 15.02
C PHE A 49 -12.28 0.25 14.04
N ASN A 50 -13.42 -0.23 14.55
CA ASN A 50 -14.45 -0.79 13.68
C ASN A 50 -15.15 0.31 12.87
N ASP A 51 -15.42 1.49 13.50
CA ASP A 51 -15.98 2.65 12.79
C ASP A 51 -15.01 3.16 11.71
N VAL A 52 -13.71 3.27 12.04
CA VAL A 52 -12.69 3.69 11.08
C VAL A 52 -12.57 2.68 9.94
N TRP A 53 -12.54 1.37 10.23
CA TRP A 53 -12.43 0.33 9.22
C TRP A 53 -13.62 0.33 8.26
N GLU A 54 -14.84 0.38 8.78
CA GLU A 54 -16.06 0.45 7.94
C GLU A 54 -16.05 1.66 7.01
N ARG A 55 -15.64 2.82 7.51
CA ARG A 55 -15.52 4.05 6.70
C ARG A 55 -14.41 3.94 5.66
N TYR A 56 -13.30 3.31 6.02
CA TYR A 56 -12.17 3.08 5.13
C TYR A 56 -12.55 2.15 3.98
N GLU A 57 -13.25 1.05 4.25
CA GLU A 57 -13.75 0.14 3.20
C GLU A 57 -14.69 0.85 2.23
N LYS A 58 -15.64 1.64 2.76
CA LYS A 58 -16.54 2.44 1.92
C LYS A 58 -15.79 3.49 1.09
N MET A 59 -14.77 4.11 1.66
CA MET A 59 -13.94 5.08 0.94
C MET A 59 -13.11 4.39 -0.15
N LEU A 60 -12.62 3.18 0.11
CA LEU A 60 -11.93 2.36 -0.89
C LEU A 60 -12.83 2.06 -2.10
N ASP A 61 -14.14 1.81 -1.93
CA ASP A 61 -15.06 1.60 -3.05
C ASP A 61 -15.04 2.77 -4.03
N TRP A 62 -15.12 3.99 -3.50
CA TRP A 62 -15.09 5.18 -4.33
C TRP A 62 -13.70 5.42 -4.96
N VAL A 63 -12.65 5.31 -4.16
CA VAL A 63 -11.27 5.59 -4.60
C VAL A 63 -10.83 4.57 -5.64
N VAL A 64 -11.07 3.28 -5.41
CA VAL A 64 -10.73 2.20 -6.35
C VAL A 64 -11.56 2.32 -7.64
N GLY A 65 -12.85 2.62 -7.53
CA GLY A 65 -13.70 2.86 -8.69
C GLY A 65 -13.17 4.01 -9.57
N THR A 66 -12.87 5.15 -8.96
CA THR A 66 -12.31 6.31 -9.66
C THR A 66 -10.93 6.00 -10.27
N TYR A 67 -10.09 5.26 -9.54
CA TYR A 67 -8.77 4.85 -10.00
C TYR A 67 -8.85 3.94 -11.23
N VAL A 68 -9.69 2.92 -11.21
CA VAL A 68 -9.88 2.00 -12.34
C VAL A 68 -10.47 2.72 -13.55
N GLU A 69 -11.46 3.60 -13.35
CA GLU A 69 -11.99 4.44 -14.45
C GLU A 69 -10.89 5.30 -15.07
N ALA A 70 -10.05 5.93 -14.27
CA ALA A 70 -8.93 6.72 -14.76
C ALA A 70 -7.97 5.87 -15.60
N LEU A 71 -7.62 4.66 -15.14
CA LEU A 71 -6.79 3.72 -15.90
C LEU A 71 -7.45 3.33 -17.24
N ASN A 72 -8.73 3.00 -17.22
CA ASN A 72 -9.50 2.68 -18.43
C ASN A 72 -9.46 3.82 -19.46
N ILE A 73 -9.64 5.07 -19.00
CA ILE A 73 -9.57 6.26 -19.87
C ILE A 73 -8.15 6.47 -20.42
N ILE A 74 -7.12 6.33 -19.58
CA ILE A 74 -5.71 6.46 -19.99
C ILE A 74 -5.40 5.48 -21.11
N HIS A 75 -5.75 4.20 -20.95
CA HIS A 75 -5.44 3.18 -21.95
C HIS A 75 -6.30 3.32 -23.21
N TYR A 76 -7.56 3.72 -23.10
CA TYR A 76 -8.36 4.10 -24.25
C TYR A 76 -7.74 5.25 -25.04
N CYS A 77 -7.23 6.29 -24.35
CA CYS A 77 -6.57 7.42 -25.00
C CYS A 77 -5.28 7.01 -25.71
N HIS A 78 -4.47 6.12 -25.10
CA HIS A 78 -3.27 5.59 -25.73
C HIS A 78 -3.60 4.78 -26.99
N ASP A 79 -4.62 3.92 -26.93
CA ASP A 79 -5.03 3.07 -28.04
C ASP A 79 -5.56 3.84 -29.25
N ARG A 80 -6.08 5.05 -29.05
CA ARG A 80 -6.45 5.94 -30.18
C ARG A 80 -5.26 6.24 -31.10
N TYR A 81 -4.05 6.10 -30.61
CA TYR A 81 -2.80 6.25 -31.35
C TYR A 81 -2.16 4.91 -31.72
N ALA A 82 -2.96 3.84 -31.75
CA ALA A 82 -2.53 2.48 -32.08
C ALA A 82 -1.45 1.92 -31.14
N TYR A 83 -1.44 2.32 -29.87
CA TYR A 83 -0.42 1.94 -28.90
C TYR A 83 -0.29 0.42 -28.78
N GLU A 84 -1.37 -0.31 -28.51
CA GLU A 84 -1.33 -1.77 -28.43
C GLU A 84 -0.86 -2.40 -29.74
N SER A 85 -1.32 -1.93 -30.89
CA SER A 85 -0.93 -2.46 -32.20
C SER A 85 0.56 -2.29 -32.48
N ILE A 86 1.15 -1.19 -32.01
CA ILE A 86 2.59 -0.93 -32.15
C ILE A 86 3.40 -1.84 -31.21
N GLU A 87 3.01 -1.90 -29.94
CA GLU A 87 3.68 -2.73 -28.93
C GLU A 87 3.60 -4.23 -29.27
N MET A 88 2.49 -4.66 -29.86
CA MET A 88 2.21 -6.06 -30.20
C MET A 88 2.55 -6.43 -31.66
N ALA A 89 3.21 -5.54 -32.41
CA ALA A 89 3.50 -5.75 -33.85
C ALA A 89 4.34 -7.01 -34.15
N LEU A 90 5.12 -7.50 -33.19
CA LEU A 90 5.96 -8.69 -33.29
C LEU A 90 5.44 -9.89 -32.50
N HIS A 91 4.19 -9.82 -32.01
CA HIS A 91 3.58 -10.83 -31.16
C HIS A 91 2.48 -11.62 -31.88
N ASP A 92 2.10 -12.73 -31.27
CA ASP A 92 0.99 -13.55 -31.75
C ASP A 92 -0.35 -12.79 -31.76
N SER A 93 -1.30 -13.28 -32.53
CA SER A 93 -2.65 -12.70 -32.61
C SER A 93 -3.50 -12.92 -31.35
N ASP A 94 -3.14 -13.90 -30.52
CA ASP A 94 -3.83 -14.23 -29.29
C ASP A 94 -3.18 -13.52 -28.10
N ILE A 95 -3.66 -12.33 -27.78
CA ILE A 95 -3.08 -11.44 -26.79
C ILE A 95 -3.77 -11.62 -25.43
N VAL A 96 -3.00 -12.00 -24.40
CA VAL A 96 -3.41 -11.94 -22.99
C VAL A 96 -3.13 -10.54 -22.45
N ARG A 97 -4.18 -9.81 -22.08
CA ARG A 97 -4.07 -8.46 -21.53
C ARG A 97 -4.15 -8.50 -20.02
N THR A 98 -3.22 -7.87 -19.37
CA THR A 98 -3.25 -7.62 -17.92
C THR A 98 -3.25 -6.11 -17.66
N MET A 99 -3.84 -5.69 -16.55
CA MET A 99 -3.79 -4.30 -16.10
C MET A 99 -3.16 -4.22 -14.72
N GLY A 100 -2.00 -3.60 -14.65
CA GLY A 100 -1.25 -3.40 -13.42
C GLY A 100 -1.87 -2.31 -12.55
N CYS A 101 -2.46 -2.71 -11.44
CA CYS A 101 -3.11 -1.84 -10.46
C CYS A 101 -2.22 -1.74 -9.22
N GLY A 102 -1.38 -0.70 -9.14
CA GLY A 102 -0.47 -0.53 -8.01
C GLY A 102 -1.08 0.18 -6.81
N ILE A 103 -0.63 -0.16 -5.61
CA ILE A 103 -0.94 0.56 -4.37
C ILE A 103 0.32 1.21 -3.78
N ALA A 104 0.12 2.30 -3.02
CA ALA A 104 1.17 3.02 -2.31
C ALA A 104 0.72 3.34 -0.88
N GLY A 105 1.65 3.29 0.08
CA GLY A 105 1.39 3.65 1.48
C GLY A 105 0.89 2.49 2.34
N LEU A 106 1.19 1.23 1.98
CA LEU A 106 0.71 0.05 2.70
C LEU A 106 1.14 0.05 4.17
N SER A 107 2.42 0.21 4.47
CA SER A 107 2.94 0.20 5.85
C SER A 107 2.32 1.29 6.71
N ILE A 108 2.18 2.50 6.17
CA ILE A 108 1.62 3.65 6.90
C ILE A 108 0.17 3.41 7.28
N VAL A 109 -0.65 2.88 6.36
CA VAL A 109 -2.05 2.59 6.68
C VAL A 109 -2.19 1.40 7.62
N ALA A 110 -1.34 0.37 7.48
CA ALA A 110 -1.32 -0.77 8.39
C ALA A 110 -0.95 -0.34 9.81
N ASP A 111 0.11 0.44 9.98
CA ASP A 111 0.54 0.97 11.29
C ASP A 111 -0.48 1.94 11.87
N SER A 112 -1.12 2.77 11.05
CA SER A 112 -2.17 3.68 11.50
C SER A 112 -3.41 2.93 12.02
N LEU A 113 -3.84 1.90 11.33
CA LEU A 113 -4.96 1.05 11.76
C LEU A 113 -4.57 0.21 12.99
N SER A 114 -3.32 -0.24 13.07
CA SER A 114 -2.77 -0.89 14.26
C SER A 114 -2.78 0.05 15.47
N ALA A 115 -2.32 1.29 15.29
CA ALA A 115 -2.36 2.30 16.36
C ALA A 115 -3.80 2.54 16.86
N ILE A 116 -4.77 2.69 15.95
CA ILE A 116 -6.19 2.86 16.31
C ILE A 116 -6.74 1.64 17.04
N LYS A 117 -6.28 0.43 16.70
CA LYS A 117 -6.77 -0.82 17.28
C LYS A 117 -6.18 -1.14 18.65
N TYR A 118 -4.90 -0.83 18.88
CA TYR A 118 -4.14 -1.30 20.03
C TYR A 118 -3.68 -0.18 20.98
N ALA A 119 -3.69 1.06 20.53
CA ALA A 119 -3.38 2.23 21.33
C ALA A 119 -4.61 3.15 21.44
N LYS A 120 -4.45 4.31 22.08
CA LYS A 120 -5.49 5.32 22.16
C LYS A 120 -5.14 6.47 21.24
N VAL A 121 -5.82 6.57 20.11
CA VAL A 121 -5.59 7.60 19.09
C VAL A 121 -6.70 8.66 19.18
N THR A 122 -6.33 9.90 19.45
CA THR A 122 -7.26 11.04 19.52
C THR A 122 -6.97 11.99 18.36
N PRO A 123 -7.98 12.33 17.52
CA PRO A 123 -7.80 13.25 16.42
C PRO A 123 -7.59 14.69 16.90
N VAL A 124 -6.68 15.41 16.25
CA VAL A 124 -6.47 16.85 16.45
C VAL A 124 -7.09 17.61 15.28
N ARG A 125 -8.02 18.51 15.58
CA ARG A 125 -8.78 19.24 14.57
C ARG A 125 -8.34 20.70 14.47
N ASP A 126 -8.44 21.23 13.26
CA ASP A 126 -8.32 22.66 13.01
C ASP A 126 -9.65 23.39 13.30
N GLU A 127 -9.64 24.71 13.11
CA GLU A 127 -10.79 25.60 13.32
C GLU A 127 -12.01 25.25 12.43
N THR A 128 -11.79 24.51 11.33
CA THR A 128 -12.84 24.07 10.40
C THR A 128 -13.40 22.68 10.74
N GLY A 129 -12.89 22.05 11.82
CA GLY A 129 -13.22 20.70 12.24
C GLY A 129 -12.54 19.61 11.41
N LEU A 130 -11.59 19.96 10.55
CA LEU A 130 -10.79 19.01 9.78
C LEU A 130 -9.75 18.36 10.69
N VAL A 131 -9.63 17.04 10.66
CA VAL A 131 -8.55 16.34 11.36
C VAL A 131 -7.26 16.53 10.59
N VAL A 132 -6.30 17.18 11.24
CA VAL A 132 -5.02 17.57 10.65
C VAL A 132 -3.83 16.88 11.33
N ASP A 133 -4.03 16.31 12.51
CA ASP A 133 -3.00 15.60 13.26
C ASP A 133 -3.64 14.60 14.24
N TYR A 134 -2.83 13.79 14.92
CA TYR A 134 -3.27 12.77 15.85
C TYR A 134 -2.39 12.75 17.10
N HIS A 135 -3.00 12.51 18.24
CA HIS A 135 -2.31 12.22 19.49
C HIS A 135 -2.49 10.75 19.84
N THR A 136 -1.39 9.99 19.79
CA THR A 136 -1.38 8.55 20.04
C THR A 136 -0.71 8.25 21.37
N GLU A 137 -1.45 7.62 22.29
CA GLU A 137 -1.00 7.22 23.61
C GLU A 137 -0.97 5.70 23.73
N GLY A 138 0.19 5.14 24.11
CA GLY A 138 0.41 3.70 24.28
C GLY A 138 1.16 3.06 23.12
N ASP A 139 1.55 1.80 23.30
CA ASP A 139 2.31 1.02 22.34
C ASP A 139 1.35 0.24 21.42
N PHE A 140 1.74 0.07 20.17
CA PHE A 140 1.02 -0.73 19.18
C PHE A 140 2.02 -1.51 18.30
N PRO A 141 1.62 -2.68 17.75
CA PRO A 141 2.47 -3.42 16.84
C PRO A 141 2.66 -2.65 15.53
N CYS A 142 3.93 -2.59 15.06
CA CYS A 142 4.31 -1.95 13.81
C CYS A 142 4.70 -2.99 12.76
N TYR A 143 4.29 -2.75 11.52
CA TYR A 143 4.57 -3.61 10.38
C TYR A 143 6.08 -3.72 10.12
N GLY A 144 6.52 -4.91 9.75
CA GLY A 144 7.93 -5.21 9.52
C GLY A 144 8.68 -5.80 10.73
N ASN A 145 7.95 -6.23 11.76
CA ASN A 145 8.51 -6.84 12.97
C ASN A 145 8.09 -8.30 13.18
N ASP A 146 7.52 -8.95 12.15
CA ASP A 146 7.00 -10.31 12.20
C ASP A 146 5.90 -10.48 13.27
N ASP A 147 5.00 -9.52 13.35
CA ASP A 147 3.89 -9.50 14.28
C ASP A 147 2.55 -9.65 13.54
N ASP A 148 1.91 -10.81 13.69
CA ASP A 148 0.67 -11.15 12.98
C ASP A 148 -0.45 -10.14 13.22
N ARG A 149 -0.45 -9.45 14.37
CA ARG A 149 -1.48 -8.46 14.70
C ARG A 149 -1.57 -7.30 13.71
N VAL A 150 -0.43 -6.87 13.16
CA VAL A 150 -0.36 -5.79 12.18
C VAL A 150 -0.14 -6.34 10.77
N ASP A 151 0.58 -7.45 10.63
CA ASP A 151 0.83 -8.09 9.33
C ASP A 151 -0.50 -8.55 8.68
N ASP A 152 -1.44 -9.09 9.48
CA ASP A 152 -2.80 -9.44 9.04
C ASP A 152 -3.59 -8.20 8.57
N ILE A 153 -3.38 -7.04 9.19
CA ILE A 153 -4.00 -5.79 8.74
C ILE A 153 -3.45 -5.42 7.34
N ALA A 154 -2.13 -5.50 7.15
CA ALA A 154 -1.50 -5.22 5.86
C ALA A 154 -1.99 -6.18 4.76
N ALA A 155 -2.03 -7.50 5.05
CA ALA A 155 -2.55 -8.51 4.14
C ALA A 155 -4.03 -8.26 3.80
N THR A 156 -4.86 -7.92 4.78
CA THR A 156 -6.27 -7.59 4.58
C THR A 156 -6.46 -6.38 3.66
N ILE A 157 -5.63 -5.34 3.78
CA ILE A 157 -5.68 -4.17 2.89
C ILE A 157 -5.38 -4.58 1.45
N VAL A 158 -4.30 -5.35 1.21
CA VAL A 158 -3.92 -5.83 -0.12
C VAL A 158 -5.06 -6.64 -0.74
N HIS A 159 -5.60 -7.60 0.01
CA HIS A 159 -6.72 -8.42 -0.42
C HIS A 159 -7.97 -7.60 -0.73
N THR A 160 -8.36 -6.69 0.17
CA THR A 160 -9.56 -5.85 0.00
C THR A 160 -9.49 -4.99 -1.26
N VAL A 161 -8.35 -4.35 -1.50
CA VAL A 161 -8.16 -3.53 -2.72
C VAL A 161 -8.27 -4.40 -3.96
N MET A 162 -7.63 -5.57 -3.99
CA MET A 162 -7.69 -6.47 -5.14
C MET A 162 -9.10 -7.02 -5.37
N ALA A 163 -9.81 -7.40 -4.31
CA ALA A 163 -11.21 -7.83 -4.40
C ALA A 163 -12.10 -6.76 -5.07
N LYS A 164 -11.96 -5.50 -4.64
CA LYS A 164 -12.71 -4.38 -5.22
C LYS A 164 -12.34 -4.11 -6.69
N ILE A 165 -11.07 -4.23 -7.07
CA ILE A 165 -10.63 -4.10 -8.46
C ILE A 165 -11.25 -5.19 -9.34
N LYS A 166 -11.30 -6.43 -8.85
CA LYS A 166 -11.89 -7.58 -9.59
C LYS A 166 -13.39 -7.43 -9.91
N GLU A 167 -14.11 -6.60 -9.17
CA GLU A 167 -15.52 -6.31 -9.41
C GLU A 167 -15.77 -5.33 -10.58
N ILE A 168 -14.72 -4.64 -11.03
CA ILE A 168 -14.83 -3.58 -12.02
C ILE A 168 -14.33 -4.06 -13.40
N LYS A 169 -15.07 -3.76 -14.44
CA LYS A 169 -14.65 -4.10 -15.81
C LYS A 169 -13.46 -3.25 -16.25
N LEU A 170 -12.38 -3.91 -16.63
CA LEU A 170 -11.17 -3.27 -17.13
C LEU A 170 -11.19 -3.10 -18.65
N TYR A 171 -10.42 -2.15 -19.15
CA TYR A 171 -10.28 -1.85 -20.56
C TYR A 171 -9.86 -3.10 -21.36
N ARG A 172 -10.58 -3.39 -22.46
CA ARG A 172 -10.37 -4.58 -23.30
C ARG A 172 -10.42 -5.91 -22.57
N ASP A 173 -11.23 -6.00 -21.52
CA ASP A 173 -11.36 -7.20 -20.68
C ASP A 173 -10.00 -7.69 -20.12
N ALA A 174 -9.11 -6.75 -19.79
CA ALA A 174 -7.82 -7.06 -19.20
C ALA A 174 -7.99 -7.73 -17.84
N ILE A 175 -7.10 -8.66 -17.52
CA ILE A 175 -7.05 -9.33 -16.22
C ILE A 175 -6.38 -8.38 -15.23
N PRO A 176 -7.02 -8.05 -14.09
CA PRO A 176 -6.39 -7.20 -13.10
C PRO A 176 -5.20 -7.91 -12.44
N THR A 177 -4.11 -7.19 -12.28
CA THR A 177 -2.97 -7.57 -11.44
C THR A 177 -2.68 -6.43 -10.48
N GLN A 178 -2.24 -6.73 -9.26
CA GLN A 178 -1.89 -5.72 -8.28
C GLN A 178 -0.41 -5.76 -7.98
N SER A 179 0.16 -4.59 -7.71
CA SER A 179 1.53 -4.44 -7.22
C SER A 179 1.59 -3.63 -5.93
N VAL A 180 2.52 -4.01 -5.05
CA VAL A 180 2.96 -3.19 -3.92
C VAL A 180 4.39 -2.75 -4.22
N LEU A 181 4.50 -1.82 -5.16
CA LEU A 181 5.78 -1.45 -5.78
C LEU A 181 5.85 0.06 -5.98
N THR A 182 6.62 0.75 -5.15
CA THR A 182 6.97 2.17 -5.35
C THR A 182 8.48 2.33 -5.18
N ILE A 183 9.09 3.24 -5.94
CA ILE A 183 10.53 3.53 -5.81
C ILE A 183 10.70 5.02 -5.47
N THR A 184 10.49 5.91 -6.44
CA THR A 184 10.68 7.35 -6.27
C THR A 184 9.37 8.11 -6.06
N SER A 185 8.25 7.56 -6.50
CA SER A 185 6.91 8.18 -6.37
C SER A 185 6.43 8.30 -4.92
N ASN A 186 7.00 7.52 -3.99
CA ASN A 186 6.76 7.61 -2.56
C ASN A 186 7.02 9.02 -2.00
N VAL A 187 7.98 9.78 -2.54
CA VAL A 187 8.23 11.17 -2.17
C VAL A 187 7.05 12.08 -2.57
N VAL A 188 6.47 11.85 -3.75
CA VAL A 188 5.33 12.64 -4.24
C VAL A 188 4.08 12.33 -3.42
N TYR A 189 3.84 11.05 -3.09
CA TYR A 189 2.72 10.66 -2.24
C TYR A 189 2.83 11.28 -0.84
N GLY A 190 4.00 11.20 -0.21
CA GLY A 190 4.22 11.81 1.09
C GLY A 190 3.95 13.31 1.10
N LYS A 191 4.49 14.04 0.13
CA LYS A 191 4.26 15.50 0.01
C LYS A 191 2.79 15.90 -0.12
N ALA A 192 1.95 15.00 -0.61
CA ALA A 192 0.53 15.23 -0.83
C ALA A 192 -0.35 14.73 0.32
N THR A 193 0.22 14.24 1.42
CA THR A 193 -0.51 13.68 2.56
C THR A 193 -0.19 14.38 3.87
N GLY A 194 -1.21 14.46 4.74
CA GLY A 194 -1.10 14.96 6.10
C GLY A 194 -0.46 13.96 7.07
N ALA A 195 -0.60 14.22 8.37
CA ALA A 195 -0.14 13.33 9.44
C ALA A 195 -1.05 12.10 9.57
N PHE A 196 -0.52 11.04 10.18
CA PHE A 196 -1.21 9.77 10.38
C PHE A 196 -1.24 9.32 11.85
N PRO A 197 -2.22 8.46 12.22
CA PRO A 197 -2.30 7.86 13.55
C PRO A 197 -1.04 7.09 13.99
N SER A 198 -0.27 6.54 13.06
CA SER A 198 1.01 5.88 13.33
C SER A 198 2.10 6.82 13.86
N GLY A 199 1.91 8.13 13.76
CA GLY A 199 2.93 9.14 14.04
C GLY A 199 3.72 9.57 12.81
N HIS A 200 3.36 9.09 11.61
CA HIS A 200 3.95 9.57 10.36
C HIS A 200 3.64 11.05 10.16
N GLU A 201 4.67 11.86 10.03
CA GLU A 201 4.55 13.32 9.91
C GLU A 201 4.07 13.76 8.52
N ALA A 202 3.24 14.79 8.50
CA ALA A 202 2.74 15.39 7.26
C ALA A 202 3.87 15.77 6.29
N GLY A 203 3.71 15.41 5.01
CA GLY A 203 4.67 15.71 3.96
C GLY A 203 5.91 14.83 3.90
N THR A 204 6.08 13.90 4.85
CA THR A 204 7.22 12.96 4.87
C THR A 204 7.09 11.91 3.76
N PRO A 205 8.17 11.52 3.08
CA PRO A 205 8.12 10.47 2.06
C PRO A 205 7.63 9.13 2.62
N PHE A 206 6.78 8.44 1.88
CA PHE A 206 6.36 7.08 2.21
C PHE A 206 7.53 6.09 2.09
N ALA A 207 7.46 4.97 2.81
CA ALA A 207 8.34 3.85 2.57
C ALA A 207 8.13 3.28 1.15
N PRO A 208 9.19 2.83 0.45
CA PRO A 208 9.07 2.29 -0.89
C PRO A 208 8.44 0.89 -0.88
N GLY A 209 7.54 0.63 -1.80
CA GLY A 209 6.91 -0.69 -1.96
C GLY A 209 6.21 -1.18 -0.71
N ALA A 210 6.55 -2.39 -0.29
CA ALA A 210 6.07 -3.03 0.93
C ALA A 210 7.04 -2.88 2.12
N ASN A 211 8.00 -1.98 2.03
CA ASN A 211 8.90 -1.72 3.15
C ASN A 211 8.13 -1.25 4.39
N PRO A 212 8.56 -1.64 5.58
CA PRO A 212 8.15 -0.98 6.81
C PRO A 212 8.38 0.52 6.75
N GLU A 213 7.62 1.28 7.51
CA GLU A 213 7.87 2.69 7.68
C GLU A 213 9.22 2.92 8.37
N ASN A 214 9.91 3.98 7.95
CA ASN A 214 11.26 4.26 8.43
C ASN A 214 11.31 4.43 9.96
N GLY A 215 12.08 3.57 10.62
CA GLY A 215 12.24 3.55 12.07
C GLY A 215 11.22 2.71 12.82
N MET A 216 10.24 2.09 12.14
CA MET A 216 9.25 1.21 12.78
C MET A 216 9.70 -0.26 12.85
N ASP A 217 10.62 -0.68 11.98
CA ASP A 217 11.19 -2.03 11.93
C ASP A 217 12.32 -2.22 12.96
N SER A 218 11.98 -2.53 14.19
CA SER A 218 12.95 -2.67 15.30
C SER A 218 13.53 -4.07 15.47
N HIS A 219 12.94 -5.11 14.83
CA HIS A 219 13.34 -6.52 14.98
C HIS A 219 14.33 -6.99 13.90
N GLY A 220 14.78 -6.09 13.04
CA GLY A 220 15.81 -6.34 12.04
C GLY A 220 15.28 -6.90 10.72
N MET A 221 16.22 -7.06 9.76
CA MET A 221 15.89 -7.34 8.36
C MET A 221 15.09 -8.62 8.15
N LEU A 222 15.39 -9.70 8.88
CA LEU A 222 14.67 -10.96 8.72
C LEU A 222 13.20 -10.83 9.13
N ALA A 223 12.90 -10.17 10.24
CA ALA A 223 11.53 -9.91 10.66
C ALA A 223 10.77 -9.08 9.63
N SER A 224 11.42 -8.08 9.04
CA SER A 224 10.86 -7.28 7.94
C SER A 224 10.56 -8.13 6.71
N MET A 225 11.45 -9.05 6.33
CA MET A 225 11.23 -10.00 5.23
C MET A 225 10.05 -10.94 5.51
N LEU A 226 9.93 -11.43 6.75
CA LEU A 226 8.84 -12.31 7.17
C LEU A 226 7.49 -11.60 7.14
N SER A 227 7.39 -10.37 7.63
CA SER A 227 6.17 -9.56 7.52
C SER A 227 5.74 -9.38 6.06
N VAL A 228 6.67 -9.04 5.17
CA VAL A 228 6.37 -8.90 3.74
C VAL A 228 5.99 -10.24 3.10
N GLY A 229 6.60 -11.34 3.55
CA GLY A 229 6.30 -12.69 3.08
C GLY A 229 4.88 -13.17 3.39
N LYS A 230 4.19 -12.56 4.37
CA LYS A 230 2.80 -12.88 4.72
C LYS A 230 1.77 -12.23 3.78
N LEU A 231 2.18 -11.30 2.92
CA LEU A 231 1.30 -10.72 1.92
C LEU A 231 0.95 -11.79 0.86
N ASP A 232 -0.32 -11.87 0.46
CA ASP A 232 -0.73 -12.84 -0.55
C ASP A 232 -0.27 -12.45 -1.94
N TYR A 233 0.68 -13.21 -2.47
CA TYR A 233 1.22 -13.02 -3.81
C TYR A 233 0.21 -13.33 -4.93
N HIS A 234 -0.86 -14.07 -4.65
CA HIS A 234 -1.96 -14.27 -5.61
C HIS A 234 -2.82 -13.02 -5.77
N ASP A 235 -2.86 -12.16 -4.76
CA ASP A 235 -3.49 -10.84 -4.86
C ASP A 235 -2.54 -9.77 -5.43
N ALA A 236 -1.23 -10.04 -5.46
CA ALA A 236 -0.21 -9.12 -5.94
C ALA A 236 0.65 -9.72 -7.06
N LEU A 237 0.01 -10.24 -8.11
CA LEU A 237 0.67 -10.89 -9.26
C LEU A 237 1.66 -10.00 -10.02
N ASP A 238 1.54 -8.69 -9.89
CA ASP A 238 2.44 -7.71 -10.52
C ASP A 238 3.69 -7.39 -9.68
N GLY A 239 3.77 -8.00 -8.50
CA GLY A 239 4.95 -8.02 -7.65
C GLY A 239 4.84 -7.16 -6.39
N ILE A 240 5.63 -7.60 -5.40
CA ILE A 240 5.82 -6.93 -4.12
C ILE A 240 7.30 -6.61 -3.99
N SER A 241 7.65 -5.35 -3.71
CA SER A 241 9.04 -4.96 -3.51
C SER A 241 9.37 -4.72 -2.06
N LEU A 242 10.48 -5.30 -1.62
CA LEU A 242 11.15 -5.00 -0.38
C LEU A 242 12.58 -4.59 -0.69
N THR A 243 12.99 -3.41 -0.26
CA THR A 243 14.33 -2.89 -0.46
C THR A 243 15.09 -2.86 0.86
N ASN A 244 16.15 -3.65 0.96
CA ASN A 244 17.01 -3.68 2.13
C ASN A 244 18.38 -3.09 1.81
N THR A 245 18.91 -2.29 2.73
CA THR A 245 20.28 -1.79 2.67
C THR A 245 21.13 -2.50 3.72
N ILE A 246 22.18 -3.18 3.26
CA ILE A 246 23.07 -3.94 4.14
C ILE A 246 24.46 -3.30 4.14
N VAL A 247 24.96 -2.98 5.33
CA VAL A 247 26.37 -2.60 5.51
C VAL A 247 27.18 -3.89 5.64
N PRO A 248 28.13 -4.20 4.76
CA PRO A 248 28.84 -5.49 4.79
C PRO A 248 29.45 -5.86 6.14
N SER A 249 29.95 -4.89 6.87
CA SER A 249 30.54 -5.13 8.21
C SER A 249 29.54 -5.59 9.28
N SER A 250 28.23 -5.39 9.06
CA SER A 250 27.19 -5.90 9.96
C SER A 250 26.95 -7.39 9.80
N LEU A 251 27.35 -7.97 8.66
CA LEU A 251 27.21 -9.39 8.38
C LEU A 251 28.36 -10.25 8.91
N GLY A 252 29.46 -9.66 9.38
CA GLY A 252 30.60 -10.40 9.92
C GLY A 252 31.92 -9.68 9.69
N ARG A 253 32.97 -10.24 10.28
CA ARG A 253 34.34 -9.67 10.25
C ARG A 253 35.15 -10.17 9.05
N THR A 254 34.87 -11.39 8.57
CA THR A 254 35.51 -11.98 7.41
C THR A 254 34.55 -12.09 6.24
N LYS A 255 35.08 -12.23 5.03
CA LYS A 255 34.27 -12.40 3.82
C LYS A 255 33.44 -13.68 3.88
N GLU A 256 34.00 -14.73 4.46
CA GLU A 256 33.32 -16.02 4.62
C GLU A 256 32.13 -15.91 5.58
N GLU A 257 32.30 -15.24 6.72
CA GLU A 257 31.21 -14.96 7.67
C GLU A 257 30.11 -14.11 7.00
N GLN A 258 30.49 -13.07 6.25
CA GLN A 258 29.55 -12.19 5.56
C GLN A 258 28.70 -12.96 4.55
N ILE A 259 29.33 -13.84 3.77
CA ILE A 259 28.63 -14.69 2.79
C ILE A 259 27.68 -15.65 3.51
N GLN A 260 28.15 -16.36 4.54
CA GLN A 260 27.33 -17.33 5.27
C GLN A 260 26.11 -16.66 5.92
N ASN A 261 26.30 -15.53 6.57
CA ASN A 261 25.22 -14.81 7.22
C ASN A 261 24.23 -14.24 6.20
N LEU A 262 24.70 -13.71 5.05
CA LEU A 262 23.82 -13.26 3.99
C LEU A 262 23.00 -14.42 3.41
N VAL A 263 23.62 -15.56 3.13
CA VAL A 263 22.92 -16.77 2.66
C VAL A 263 21.87 -17.19 3.68
N GLY A 264 22.21 -17.24 4.96
CA GLY A 264 21.27 -17.62 6.02
C GLY A 264 20.04 -16.69 6.10
N ILE A 265 20.26 -15.39 5.94
CA ILE A 265 19.16 -14.41 5.89
C ILE A 265 18.27 -14.64 4.65
N MET A 266 18.90 -14.84 3.49
CA MET A 266 18.17 -15.08 2.24
C MET A 266 17.37 -16.39 2.29
N ASP A 267 17.98 -17.46 2.76
CA ASP A 267 17.29 -18.75 2.92
C ASP A 267 16.10 -18.65 3.87
N ALA A 268 16.28 -18.01 5.04
CA ALA A 268 15.20 -17.85 6.01
C ALA A 268 14.07 -16.93 5.52
N GLY A 269 14.39 -15.92 4.70
CA GLY A 269 13.41 -14.96 4.20
C GLY A 269 12.65 -15.41 2.94
N PHE A 270 13.20 -16.36 2.16
CA PHE A 270 12.58 -16.84 0.91
C PHE A 270 12.04 -18.25 0.98
N ILE A 271 12.33 -19.02 2.03
CA ILE A 271 11.71 -20.33 2.21
C ILE A 271 10.32 -20.11 2.80
N PRO A 272 9.23 -20.57 2.13
CA PRO A 272 7.89 -20.52 2.72
C PRO A 272 7.90 -21.25 4.06
N GLN A 273 7.46 -20.58 5.12
CA GLN A 273 7.42 -21.18 6.47
C GLN A 273 6.29 -22.19 6.65
N ASP A 274 5.45 -22.41 5.63
CA ASP A 274 4.43 -23.44 5.63
C ASP A 274 4.36 -24.16 4.30
N SER A 275 4.83 -25.40 4.32
CA SER A 275 4.57 -26.42 3.30
C SER A 275 3.22 -27.11 3.56
N SER A 276 2.18 -26.34 3.84
CA SER A 276 0.80 -26.83 3.92
C SER A 276 -0.02 -26.28 2.75
N CYS A 277 0.29 -26.72 1.56
CA CYS A 277 -0.60 -26.73 0.40
C CYS A 277 -0.57 -28.14 -0.20
#